data_2f9e3a6ed3391903d007fb59222f2155
#
_entry.id   2f9e3a6ed3391903d007fb59222f2155
#
_cell.length_a   1.000
_cell.length_b   1.000
_cell.length_c   1.000
_cell.angle_alpha   90.00
_cell.angle_beta   90.00
_cell.angle_gamma   90.00
#
_symmetry.space_group_name_H-M   'P 1'
#
loop_
_entity.id
_entity.type
_entity.pdbx_description
1 polymer ?
#
loop_
_entity_poly.entity_id
_entity_poly.type
_entity_poly.pdbx_seq_one_letter_code
_entity_poly.pdbx_strand_id
1 'polypeptide(L)'
;MGKVILAAALVLGFFLGMTGAGEEKTIKILLVAKDRDHAFSEHEYLSDCAILAKCLGQTKGVSAEVSNGWPRDPAKLKGVKAIVFNTRMGGSVLFDPLVKAQAEKLLKEGIGLSAIHWGTGAEKPAGEAWLKALGGWFNADLFSRYMVRTTRLLQADPKHPICFGWKEYDLREEYYIKLKFLPEAKPILKAVIDKEEYPVAWVYERPDGGRSFGFLGGHFHDNFGKEEFRRAIVNGILWTARVDVPPGGAPVRITAKDMELPPDPRKKK
;
A
#
# COMPACT_ATOMS: atom_id res chain seq x y z
N MET A 1 -50.91 30.64 -66.37
CA MET A 1 -50.99 29.93 -65.07
C MET A 1 -49.67 29.18 -64.91
N GLY A 2 -48.67 29.82 -64.31
CA GLY A 2 -47.36 29.26 -64.10
C GLY A 2 -47.23 28.78 -62.63
N LYS A 3 -46.88 27.52 -62.42
CA LYS A 3 -46.59 26.96 -61.12
C LYS A 3 -45.11 27.16 -60.79
N VAL A 4 -44.86 27.90 -59.72
CA VAL A 4 -43.51 28.07 -59.14
C VAL A 4 -43.27 26.87 -58.21
N ILE A 5 -42.22 26.09 -58.45
CA ILE A 5 -41.77 25.02 -57.58
C ILE A 5 -40.66 25.58 -56.72
N LEU A 6 -40.89 25.69 -55.39
CA LEU A 6 -39.89 26.07 -54.41
C LEU A 6 -39.08 24.84 -53.98
N ALA A 7 -37.80 24.82 -54.27
CA ALA A 7 -36.88 23.76 -53.81
C ALA A 7 -36.34 24.17 -52.46
N ALA A 8 -36.66 23.40 -51.42
CA ALA A 8 -36.08 23.56 -50.07
C ALA A 8 -34.74 22.84 -50.00
N ALA A 9 -33.63 23.53 -49.83
CA ALA A 9 -32.34 22.95 -49.57
C ALA A 9 -32.21 22.59 -48.10
N LEU A 10 -32.09 21.30 -47.81
CA LEU A 10 -31.81 20.77 -46.47
C LEU A 10 -30.29 20.87 -46.20
N VAL A 11 -29.87 21.80 -45.34
CA VAL A 11 -28.49 21.87 -44.86
C VAL A 11 -28.31 20.91 -43.69
N LEU A 12 -27.68 19.76 -43.93
CA LEU A 12 -27.26 18.80 -42.90
C LEU A 12 -26.00 19.37 -42.22
N GLY A 13 -26.18 19.99 -41.06
CA GLY A 13 -25.07 20.40 -40.21
C GLY A 13 -24.42 19.15 -39.55
N PHE A 14 -23.20 18.77 -39.99
CA PHE A 14 -22.38 17.83 -39.29
C PHE A 14 -21.82 18.47 -38.03
N PHE A 15 -22.41 18.16 -36.86
CA PHE A 15 -21.78 18.43 -35.57
C PHE A 15 -20.65 17.41 -35.36
N LEU A 16 -19.40 17.79 -35.66
CA LEU A 16 -18.23 17.08 -35.12
C LEU A 16 -18.22 17.31 -33.62
N GLY A 17 -18.72 16.36 -32.85
CA GLY A 17 -18.51 16.29 -31.42
C GLY A 17 -17.02 16.06 -31.18
N MET A 18 -16.27 17.10 -30.85
CA MET A 18 -14.96 16.97 -30.22
C MET A 18 -15.19 16.35 -28.82
N THR A 19 -15.09 15.02 -28.74
CA THR A 19 -14.87 14.36 -27.45
C THR A 19 -13.51 14.75 -26.97
N GLY A 20 -13.41 15.80 -26.15
CA GLY A 20 -12.23 16.11 -25.40
C GLY A 20 -11.92 14.88 -24.53
N ALA A 21 -10.86 14.13 -24.87
CA ALA A 21 -10.30 13.16 -23.98
C ALA A 21 -9.82 13.93 -22.74
N GLY A 22 -10.67 13.97 -21.71
CA GLY A 22 -10.26 14.47 -20.42
C GLY A 22 -9.03 13.68 -19.96
N GLU A 23 -7.97 14.34 -19.59
CA GLU A 23 -6.81 13.69 -18.97
C GLU A 23 -7.31 12.77 -17.85
N GLU A 24 -7.18 11.46 -18.05
CA GLU A 24 -7.57 10.43 -17.07
C GLU A 24 -6.71 10.68 -15.83
N LYS A 25 -7.35 11.18 -14.76
CA LYS A 25 -6.67 11.66 -13.55
C LYS A 25 -5.92 10.50 -12.90
N THR A 26 -4.60 10.45 -13.05
CA THR A 26 -3.75 9.40 -12.52
C THR A 26 -3.74 9.43 -10.98
N ILE A 27 -4.02 8.30 -10.35
CA ILE A 27 -3.90 8.09 -8.90
C ILE A 27 -2.43 7.87 -8.56
N LYS A 28 -1.82 8.84 -7.91
CA LYS A 28 -0.42 8.78 -7.51
C LYS A 28 -0.27 8.14 -6.13
N ILE A 29 0.58 7.11 -6.01
CA ILE A 29 0.92 6.41 -4.77
C ILE A 29 2.42 6.61 -4.50
N LEU A 30 2.74 7.01 -3.26
CA LEU A 30 4.12 7.17 -2.81
C LEU A 30 4.50 6.02 -1.88
N LEU A 31 5.60 5.32 -2.21
CA LEU A 31 6.19 4.31 -1.33
C LEU A 31 7.42 4.90 -0.65
N VAL A 32 7.39 4.97 0.68
CA VAL A 32 8.48 5.46 1.52
C VAL A 32 9.25 4.25 2.03
N ALA A 33 10.47 4.11 1.55
CA ALA A 33 11.40 3.05 1.88
C ALA A 33 12.63 3.62 2.62
N LYS A 34 13.63 2.79 2.85
CA LYS A 34 14.98 3.16 3.30
C LYS A 34 15.97 2.11 2.82
N ASP A 35 17.25 2.38 3.02
CA ASP A 35 18.31 1.39 2.82
C ASP A 35 18.13 0.21 3.80
N ARG A 36 18.53 -0.99 3.34
CA ARG A 36 18.52 -2.20 4.15
C ARG A 36 19.25 -2.02 5.48
N ASP A 37 18.67 -2.51 6.55
CA ASP A 37 19.23 -2.44 7.92
C ASP A 37 19.37 -3.81 8.62
N HIS A 38 19.07 -4.90 7.92
CA HIS A 38 19.19 -6.29 8.39
C HIS A 38 20.15 -7.11 7.53
N ALA A 39 20.11 -8.42 7.65
CA ALA A 39 20.88 -9.34 6.84
C ALA A 39 20.49 -9.25 5.35
N PHE A 40 21.33 -9.80 4.46
CA PHE A 40 21.02 -9.88 3.04
C PHE A 40 19.73 -10.70 2.84
N SER A 41 18.85 -10.20 1.96
CA SER A 41 17.50 -10.75 1.73
C SER A 41 16.50 -10.55 2.89
N GLU A 42 16.86 -9.72 3.88
CA GLU A 42 15.96 -9.28 4.94
C GLU A 42 15.82 -7.76 4.90
N HIS A 43 14.61 -7.23 5.08
CA HIS A 43 14.32 -5.78 5.07
C HIS A 43 14.90 -5.06 3.84
N GLU A 44 14.68 -5.63 2.66
CA GLU A 44 15.12 -5.05 1.38
C GLU A 44 14.17 -3.95 0.91
N TYR A 45 13.87 -3.01 1.79
CA TYR A 45 12.82 -1.99 1.66
C TYR A 45 12.73 -1.31 0.29
N LEU A 46 13.88 -0.90 -0.30
CA LEU A 46 13.89 -0.24 -1.61
C LEU A 46 13.56 -1.23 -2.73
N SER A 47 14.12 -2.44 -2.70
CA SER A 47 13.87 -3.48 -3.70
C SER A 47 12.41 -3.97 -3.61
N ASP A 48 11.90 -4.19 -2.41
CA ASP A 48 10.53 -4.61 -2.17
C ASP A 48 9.53 -3.53 -2.61
N CYS A 49 9.82 -2.25 -2.33
CA CYS A 49 9.02 -1.13 -2.82
C CYS A 49 9.07 -1.00 -4.34
N ALA A 50 10.20 -1.29 -4.99
CA ALA A 50 10.30 -1.30 -6.46
C ALA A 50 9.39 -2.39 -7.07
N ILE A 51 9.35 -3.59 -6.49
CA ILE A 51 8.43 -4.66 -6.88
C ILE A 51 6.97 -4.21 -6.73
N LEU A 52 6.61 -3.64 -5.58
CA LEU A 52 5.25 -3.15 -5.33
C LEU A 52 4.87 -2.01 -6.27
N ALA A 53 5.78 -1.07 -6.55
CA ALA A 53 5.54 0.03 -7.49
C ALA A 53 5.29 -0.50 -8.91
N LYS A 54 6.07 -1.49 -9.35
CA LYS A 54 5.85 -2.18 -10.63
C LYS A 54 4.48 -2.86 -10.69
N CYS A 55 4.06 -3.53 -9.62
CA CYS A 55 2.76 -4.17 -9.54
C CYS A 55 1.61 -3.15 -9.57
N LEU A 56 1.71 -2.08 -8.77
CA LEU A 56 0.72 -1.00 -8.72
C LEU A 56 0.53 -0.34 -10.10
N GLY A 57 1.63 -0.10 -10.83
CA GLY A 57 1.60 0.48 -12.17
C GLY A 57 0.94 -0.40 -13.24
N GLN A 58 0.60 -1.67 -12.95
CA GLN A 58 -0.19 -2.52 -13.83
C GLN A 58 -1.70 -2.26 -13.70
N THR A 59 -2.13 -1.50 -12.69
CA THR A 59 -3.52 -1.07 -12.53
C THR A 59 -3.74 0.20 -13.35
N LYS A 60 -4.74 0.18 -14.24
CA LYS A 60 -5.05 1.33 -15.10
C LYS A 60 -5.31 2.59 -14.26
N GLY A 61 -4.74 3.71 -14.66
CA GLY A 61 -4.90 4.99 -13.97
C GLY A 61 -4.12 5.11 -12.65
N VAL A 62 -3.23 4.17 -12.33
CA VAL A 62 -2.38 4.21 -11.13
C VAL A 62 -0.93 4.44 -11.51
N SER A 63 -0.26 5.31 -10.79
CA SER A 63 1.21 5.49 -10.82
C SER A 63 1.78 5.35 -9.42
N ALA A 64 2.99 4.80 -9.31
CA ALA A 64 3.65 4.60 -8.03
C ALA A 64 5.11 5.08 -8.11
N GLU A 65 5.56 5.79 -7.09
CA GLU A 65 6.92 6.32 -6.96
C GLU A 65 7.54 5.84 -5.65
N VAL A 66 8.79 5.39 -5.70
CA VAL A 66 9.57 5.00 -4.51
C VAL A 66 10.47 6.15 -4.08
N SER A 67 10.48 6.44 -2.78
CA SER A 67 11.34 7.43 -2.15
C SER A 67 12.19 6.79 -1.05
N ASN A 68 13.48 7.07 -1.03
CA ASN A 68 14.36 6.71 0.08
C ASN A 68 14.19 7.76 1.20
N GLY A 69 13.42 7.41 2.21
CA GLY A 69 12.96 8.30 3.26
C GLY A 69 11.79 9.22 2.83
N TRP A 70 11.36 10.08 3.74
CA TRP A 70 10.34 11.09 3.43
C TRP A 70 10.87 12.06 2.37
N PRO A 71 10.09 12.39 1.31
CA PRO A 71 10.55 13.26 0.25
C PRO A 71 10.96 14.63 0.76
N ARG A 72 12.18 15.06 0.47
CA ARG A 72 12.65 16.42 0.79
C ARG A 72 12.00 17.47 -0.11
N ASP A 73 11.67 17.11 -1.35
CA ASP A 73 10.95 17.97 -2.29
C ASP A 73 9.44 17.85 -2.07
N PRO A 74 8.76 18.92 -1.60
CA PRO A 74 7.31 18.91 -1.40
C PRO A 74 6.50 18.64 -2.68
N ALA A 75 7.06 18.91 -3.86
CA ALA A 75 6.40 18.65 -5.13
C ALA A 75 6.11 17.16 -5.33
N LYS A 76 6.90 16.28 -4.73
CA LYS A 76 6.68 14.82 -4.76
C LYS A 76 5.41 14.39 -4.04
N LEU A 77 4.93 15.16 -3.08
CA LEU A 77 3.68 14.92 -2.36
C LEU A 77 2.44 15.50 -3.06
N LYS A 78 2.65 16.37 -4.04
CA LYS A 78 1.52 16.99 -4.77
C LYS A 78 0.72 15.91 -5.53
N GLY A 79 -0.58 15.84 -5.25
CA GLY A 79 -1.51 14.93 -5.91
C GLY A 79 -1.41 13.47 -5.45
N VAL A 80 -0.57 13.15 -4.46
CA VAL A 80 -0.49 11.81 -3.87
C VAL A 80 -1.81 11.46 -3.21
N LYS A 81 -2.32 10.25 -3.46
CA LYS A 81 -3.59 9.73 -2.93
C LYS A 81 -3.41 8.66 -1.86
N ALA A 82 -2.25 8.00 -1.84
CA ALA A 82 -1.88 7.09 -0.75
C ALA A 82 -0.37 7.11 -0.52
N ILE A 83 0.02 6.89 0.73
CA ILE A 83 1.41 6.72 1.15
C ILE A 83 1.55 5.31 1.75
N VAL A 84 2.62 4.64 1.37
CA VAL A 84 2.99 3.30 1.85
C VAL A 84 4.31 3.40 2.59
N PHE A 85 4.34 2.95 3.84
CA PHE A 85 5.56 2.83 4.61
C PHE A 85 6.05 1.38 4.59
N ASN A 86 7.07 1.09 3.82
CA ASN A 86 7.89 -0.12 3.91
C ASN A 86 9.28 0.31 4.36
N THR A 87 9.43 0.56 5.64
CA THR A 87 10.61 1.15 6.27
C THR A 87 10.64 0.79 7.75
N ARG A 88 11.76 1.06 8.43
CA ARG A 88 11.81 0.96 9.89
C ARG A 88 10.93 2.04 10.53
N MET A 89 10.04 1.65 11.45
CA MET A 89 9.26 2.56 12.30
C MET A 89 8.53 3.66 11.50
N GLY A 90 7.60 3.27 10.61
CA GLY A 90 6.90 4.20 9.71
C GLY A 90 6.21 5.35 10.44
N GLY A 91 5.67 5.12 11.64
CA GLY A 91 5.07 6.16 12.45
C GLY A 91 6.08 7.20 12.93
N SER A 92 7.31 6.79 13.25
CA SER A 92 8.38 7.72 13.61
C SER A 92 8.82 8.57 12.42
N VAL A 93 8.76 8.02 11.20
CA VAL A 93 9.04 8.77 9.97
C VAL A 93 7.92 9.79 9.68
N LEU A 94 6.64 9.37 9.78
CA LEU A 94 5.49 10.24 9.48
C LEU A 94 5.35 11.39 10.49
N PHE A 95 5.61 11.13 11.76
CA PHE A 95 5.47 12.10 12.86
C PHE A 95 6.82 12.67 13.35
N ASP A 96 7.88 12.55 12.53
CA ASP A 96 9.13 13.28 12.77
C ASP A 96 8.82 14.79 12.85
N PRO A 97 9.35 15.53 13.84
CA PRO A 97 9.10 16.96 14.00
C PRO A 97 9.30 17.81 12.74
N LEU A 98 10.24 17.41 11.87
CA LEU A 98 10.55 18.14 10.62
C LEU A 98 9.47 18.00 9.55
N VAL A 99 8.69 16.93 9.58
CA VAL A 99 7.69 16.62 8.55
C VAL A 99 6.25 16.55 9.07
N LYS A 100 6.09 16.52 10.38
CA LYS A 100 4.80 16.33 11.08
C LYS A 100 3.68 17.25 10.57
N ALA A 101 3.96 18.53 10.41
CA ALA A 101 2.95 19.49 9.94
C ALA A 101 2.44 19.16 8.53
N GLN A 102 3.34 18.71 7.64
CA GLN A 102 2.99 18.26 6.29
C GLN A 102 2.21 16.95 6.32
N ALA A 103 2.62 16.00 7.17
CA ALA A 103 1.94 14.73 7.38
C ALA A 103 0.51 14.92 7.91
N GLU A 104 0.33 15.75 8.93
CA GLU A 104 -0.99 16.05 9.50
C GLU A 104 -1.93 16.71 8.49
N LYS A 105 -1.39 17.58 7.62
CA LYS A 105 -2.19 18.16 6.51
C LYS A 105 -2.69 17.06 5.58
N LEU A 106 -1.81 16.15 5.13
CA LEU A 106 -2.18 15.07 4.24
C LEU A 106 -3.20 14.13 4.88
N LEU A 107 -3.04 13.80 6.18
CA LEU A 107 -4.01 12.99 6.90
C LEU A 107 -5.39 13.66 6.95
N LYS A 108 -5.45 14.96 7.27
CA LYS A 108 -6.71 15.74 7.25
C LYS A 108 -7.38 15.80 5.88
N GLU A 109 -6.62 15.67 4.80
CA GLU A 109 -7.12 15.56 3.43
C GLU A 109 -7.66 14.15 3.10
N GLY A 110 -7.63 13.22 4.06
CA GLY A 110 -8.14 11.87 3.90
C GLY A 110 -7.26 10.96 3.04
N ILE A 111 -5.95 11.24 2.97
CA ILE A 111 -5.00 10.40 2.20
C ILE A 111 -5.04 8.94 2.66
N GLY A 112 -4.87 7.99 1.73
CA GLY A 112 -4.67 6.59 2.05
C GLY A 112 -3.34 6.34 2.77
N LEU A 113 -3.32 5.44 3.76
CA LEU A 113 -2.13 5.09 4.52
C LEU A 113 -1.96 3.58 4.55
N SER A 114 -0.80 3.10 4.13
CA SER A 114 -0.43 1.69 4.26
C SER A 114 0.90 1.55 4.98
N ALA A 115 1.04 0.51 5.78
CA ALA A 115 2.30 0.18 6.45
C ALA A 115 2.58 -1.32 6.37
N ILE A 116 3.81 -1.66 6.01
CA ILE A 116 4.26 -3.04 5.77
C ILE A 116 5.35 -3.35 6.78
N HIS A 117 5.26 -4.51 7.41
CA HIS A 117 6.20 -5.08 8.34
C HIS A 117 6.61 -4.09 9.44
N TRP A 118 7.91 -3.77 9.58
CA TRP A 118 8.39 -2.80 10.58
C TRP A 118 7.87 -1.38 10.35
N GLY A 119 7.34 -1.09 9.15
CA GLY A 119 6.60 0.13 8.87
C GLY A 119 5.37 0.31 9.76
N THR A 120 4.79 -0.77 10.30
CA THR A 120 3.67 -0.71 11.26
C THR A 120 4.08 -0.21 12.66
N GLY A 121 5.39 -0.03 12.88
CA GLY A 121 5.95 0.41 14.14
C GLY A 121 6.08 1.93 14.26
N ALA A 122 6.18 2.36 15.50
CA ALA A 122 6.57 3.72 15.90
C ALA A 122 7.29 3.69 17.25
N GLU A 123 8.26 4.58 17.44
CA GLU A 123 8.83 4.86 18.75
C GLU A 123 7.80 5.53 19.67
N LYS A 124 8.03 5.46 20.98
CA LYS A 124 7.08 5.94 22.00
C LYS A 124 6.55 7.36 21.75
N PRO A 125 7.36 8.36 21.39
CA PRO A 125 6.85 9.72 21.17
C PRO A 125 5.82 9.84 20.04
N ALA A 126 5.94 9.01 19.00
CA ALA A 126 5.03 9.00 17.84
C ALA A 126 3.89 7.96 17.96
N GLY A 127 3.98 7.04 18.94
CA GLY A 127 3.16 5.84 19.00
C GLY A 127 1.66 6.07 19.02
N GLU A 128 1.19 6.97 19.89
CA GLU A 128 -0.26 7.26 20.00
C GLU A 128 -0.80 7.97 18.74
N ALA A 129 -0.01 8.85 18.13
CA ALA A 129 -0.39 9.48 16.86
C ALA A 129 -0.43 8.45 15.73
N TRP A 130 0.53 7.52 15.72
CA TRP A 130 0.57 6.42 14.76
C TRP A 130 -0.59 5.46 14.93
N LEU A 131 -0.92 5.07 16.16
CA LEU A 131 -2.08 4.23 16.46
C LEU A 131 -3.37 4.85 15.91
N LYS A 132 -3.58 6.15 16.10
CA LYS A 132 -4.73 6.89 15.56
C LYS A 132 -4.73 6.98 14.02
N ALA A 133 -3.55 7.01 13.40
CA ALA A 133 -3.43 7.09 11.94
C ALA A 133 -3.55 5.72 11.27
N LEU A 134 -2.96 4.65 11.83
CA LEU A 134 -2.90 3.33 11.21
C LEU A 134 -3.96 2.34 11.76
N GLY A 135 -4.52 2.60 12.93
CA GLY A 135 -5.43 1.68 13.63
C GLY A 135 -4.71 0.57 14.41
N GLY A 136 -3.42 0.39 14.21
CA GLY A 136 -2.57 -0.58 14.89
C GLY A 136 -1.15 -0.06 15.09
N TRP A 137 -0.48 -0.48 16.17
CA TRP A 137 0.85 -0.02 16.53
C TRP A 137 1.71 -1.18 17.05
N PHE A 138 2.80 -1.45 16.36
CA PHE A 138 3.87 -2.36 16.79
C PHE A 138 4.95 -1.60 17.57
N ASN A 139 5.34 -2.13 18.74
CA ASN A 139 6.53 -1.66 19.46
C ASN A 139 7.05 -2.79 20.36
N ALA A 140 8.18 -3.38 19.98
CA ALA A 140 8.78 -4.52 20.67
C ALA A 140 9.35 -4.15 22.05
N ASP A 141 9.80 -2.91 22.24
CA ASP A 141 10.39 -2.44 23.50
C ASP A 141 9.33 -2.22 24.59
N LEU A 142 8.06 -2.02 24.20
CA LEU A 142 6.99 -1.71 25.13
C LEU A 142 6.05 -2.88 25.41
N PHE A 143 5.54 -3.56 24.37
CA PHE A 143 4.48 -4.54 24.54
C PHE A 143 4.43 -5.65 23.48
N SER A 144 4.92 -5.39 22.25
CA SER A 144 4.85 -6.36 21.17
C SER A 144 5.93 -7.43 21.27
N ARG A 145 5.76 -8.51 20.52
CA ARG A 145 6.77 -9.56 20.32
C ARG A 145 6.87 -9.85 18.83
N TYR A 146 7.98 -10.45 18.41
CA TYR A 146 8.21 -10.93 17.05
C TYR A 146 8.83 -12.32 17.07
N MET A 147 8.53 -13.10 16.07
CA MET A 147 9.08 -14.44 15.92
C MET A 147 8.93 -14.97 14.51
N VAL A 148 9.93 -15.71 14.03
CA VAL A 148 9.85 -16.39 12.75
C VAL A 148 9.08 -17.70 12.94
N ARG A 149 8.04 -17.89 12.14
CA ARG A 149 7.22 -19.10 12.07
C ARG A 149 6.85 -19.42 10.63
N THR A 150 6.57 -20.69 10.36
CA THR A 150 5.83 -21.10 9.16
C THR A 150 4.44 -21.48 9.60
N THR A 151 3.44 -20.76 9.12
CA THR A 151 2.04 -21.00 9.46
C THR A 151 1.15 -20.59 8.30
N ARG A 152 -0.11 -21.07 8.34
CA ARG A 152 -1.09 -20.72 7.33
C ARG A 152 -1.58 -19.30 7.52
N LEU A 153 -1.54 -18.54 6.46
CA LEU A 153 -2.13 -17.20 6.39
C LEU A 153 -3.61 -17.34 6.03
N LEU A 154 -4.48 -16.90 6.93
CA LEU A 154 -5.93 -17.06 6.85
C LEU A 154 -6.61 -15.74 6.47
N GLN A 155 -7.64 -15.81 5.63
CA GLN A 155 -8.51 -14.67 5.30
C GLN A 155 -9.59 -14.53 6.39
N ALA A 156 -9.50 -13.47 7.20
CA ALA A 156 -10.49 -13.19 8.24
C ALA A 156 -11.81 -12.63 7.66
N ASP A 157 -11.75 -11.96 6.51
CA ASP A 157 -12.90 -11.49 5.73
C ASP A 157 -12.69 -11.76 4.23
N PRO A 158 -13.05 -12.96 3.73
CA PRO A 158 -12.86 -13.33 2.33
C PRO A 158 -13.62 -12.46 1.32
N LYS A 159 -14.66 -11.72 1.78
CA LYS A 159 -15.45 -10.81 0.93
C LYS A 159 -14.81 -9.43 0.77
N HIS A 160 -13.85 -9.09 1.62
CA HIS A 160 -13.16 -7.81 1.53
C HIS A 160 -12.25 -7.77 0.29
N PRO A 161 -12.19 -6.65 -0.46
CA PRO A 161 -11.38 -6.54 -1.69
C PRO A 161 -9.91 -6.93 -1.53
N ILE A 162 -9.32 -6.77 -0.36
CA ILE A 162 -7.94 -7.19 -0.07
C ILE A 162 -7.76 -8.71 -0.25
N CYS A 163 -8.80 -9.49 -0.02
CA CYS A 163 -8.78 -10.96 -0.13
C CYS A 163 -9.06 -11.48 -1.56
N PHE A 164 -9.31 -10.60 -2.53
CA PHE A 164 -9.63 -11.02 -3.89
C PHE A 164 -8.43 -11.57 -4.67
N GLY A 165 -8.66 -12.63 -5.44
CA GLY A 165 -7.73 -13.19 -6.42
C GLY A 165 -6.58 -14.01 -5.83
N TRP A 166 -6.63 -14.39 -4.57
CA TRP A 166 -5.67 -15.29 -3.94
C TRP A 166 -6.35 -16.18 -2.90
N LYS A 167 -5.68 -17.27 -2.55
CA LYS A 167 -6.16 -18.25 -1.55
C LYS A 167 -5.19 -18.31 -0.39
N GLU A 168 -5.67 -18.81 0.74
CA GLU A 168 -4.87 -19.09 1.92
C GLU A 168 -3.70 -20.04 1.61
N TYR A 169 -2.52 -19.75 2.15
CA TYR A 169 -1.29 -20.49 1.92
C TYR A 169 -0.38 -20.46 3.14
N ASP A 170 0.57 -21.38 3.18
CA ASP A 170 1.58 -21.41 4.24
C ASP A 170 2.69 -20.41 3.93
N LEU A 171 3.02 -19.59 4.94
CA LEU A 171 4.01 -18.54 4.84
C LEU A 171 5.02 -18.64 5.98
N ARG A 172 6.31 -18.73 5.62
CA ARG A 172 7.42 -18.50 6.56
C ARG A 172 7.65 -17.00 6.63
N GLU A 173 7.40 -16.41 7.79
CA GLU A 173 7.53 -14.97 7.99
C GLU A 173 7.94 -14.63 9.43
N GLU A 174 8.46 -13.43 9.66
CA GLU A 174 8.59 -12.87 10.99
C GLU A 174 7.26 -12.20 11.39
N TYR A 175 6.52 -12.90 12.21
CA TYR A 175 5.23 -12.44 12.68
C TYR A 175 5.38 -11.54 13.91
N TYR A 176 4.69 -10.42 13.89
CA TYR A 176 4.51 -9.53 15.04
C TYR A 176 3.22 -9.88 15.76
N ILE A 177 3.28 -10.00 17.07
CA ILE A 177 2.13 -10.30 17.93
C ILE A 177 2.04 -9.30 19.08
N LYS A 178 0.89 -9.27 19.75
CA LYS A 178 0.61 -8.38 20.88
C LYS A 178 0.76 -6.90 20.54
N LEU A 179 0.29 -6.52 19.35
CA LEU A 179 0.18 -5.12 18.96
C LEU A 179 -0.94 -4.43 19.75
N LYS A 180 -0.85 -3.11 19.87
CA LYS A 180 -2.02 -2.30 20.23
C LYS A 180 -2.88 -2.07 19.00
N PHE A 181 -4.20 -2.17 19.15
CA PHE A 181 -5.18 -1.87 18.12
C PHE A 181 -6.23 -0.92 18.66
N LEU A 182 -6.77 -0.06 17.79
CA LEU A 182 -8.02 0.63 18.04
C LEU A 182 -9.20 -0.34 17.91
N PRO A 183 -10.30 -0.16 18.65
CA PRO A 183 -11.48 -1.02 18.55
C PRO A 183 -12.09 -1.06 17.13
N GLU A 184 -11.95 0.00 16.37
CA GLU A 184 -12.47 0.15 15.00
C GLU A 184 -11.57 -0.52 13.94
N ALA A 185 -10.35 -0.90 14.28
CA ALA A 185 -9.46 -1.64 13.38
C ALA A 185 -9.97 -3.06 13.19
N LYS A 186 -10.19 -3.46 11.93
CA LYS A 186 -10.76 -4.78 11.60
C LYS A 186 -9.69 -5.70 11.04
N PRO A 187 -9.46 -6.88 11.62
CA PRO A 187 -8.57 -7.89 11.03
C PRO A 187 -9.07 -8.31 9.66
N ILE A 188 -8.16 -8.33 8.68
CA ILE A 188 -8.41 -8.86 7.32
C ILE A 188 -7.70 -10.19 7.12
N LEU A 189 -6.50 -10.32 7.69
CA LEU A 189 -5.73 -11.57 7.67
C LEU A 189 -5.34 -11.94 9.09
N LYS A 190 -5.24 -13.25 9.33
CA LYS A 190 -4.83 -13.85 10.59
C LYS A 190 -3.81 -14.96 10.36
N ALA A 191 -3.04 -15.26 11.39
CA ALA A 191 -2.18 -16.44 11.47
C ALA A 191 -2.36 -17.14 12.83
N VAL A 192 -2.24 -18.46 12.86
CA VAL A 192 -2.22 -19.23 14.08
C VAL A 192 -0.77 -19.43 14.52
N ILE A 193 -0.41 -18.84 15.65
CA ILE A 193 0.96 -18.87 16.18
C ILE A 193 0.89 -19.41 17.60
N ASP A 194 1.61 -20.52 17.84
CA ASP A 194 1.65 -21.19 19.13
C ASP A 194 0.23 -21.48 19.71
N LYS A 195 -0.72 -21.88 18.82
CA LYS A 195 -2.14 -22.21 19.08
C LYS A 195 -3.07 -21.00 19.32
N GLU A 196 -2.59 -19.79 19.19
CA GLU A 196 -3.40 -18.57 19.30
C GLU A 196 -3.53 -17.89 17.93
N GLU A 197 -4.71 -17.32 17.65
CA GLU A 197 -4.92 -16.49 16.45
C GLU A 197 -4.46 -15.06 16.68
N TYR A 198 -3.66 -14.55 15.75
CA TYR A 198 -3.19 -13.16 15.74
C TYR A 198 -3.56 -12.46 14.43
N PRO A 199 -4.04 -11.19 14.48
CA PRO A 199 -4.14 -10.37 13.29
C PRO A 199 -2.76 -10.17 12.66
N VAL A 200 -2.64 -10.41 11.36
CA VAL A 200 -1.40 -10.14 10.58
C VAL A 200 -1.61 -9.11 9.49
N ALA A 201 -2.87 -8.75 9.21
CA ALA A 201 -3.23 -7.55 8.47
C ALA A 201 -4.57 -7.02 8.96
N TRP A 202 -4.74 -5.71 8.87
CA TRP A 202 -5.95 -5.03 9.29
C TRP A 202 -6.25 -3.83 8.41
N VAL A 203 -7.52 -3.41 8.45
CA VAL A 203 -7.98 -2.16 7.85
C VAL A 203 -8.56 -1.26 8.92
N TYR A 204 -8.49 0.04 8.67
CA TYR A 204 -9.06 1.05 9.54
C TYR A 204 -9.57 2.24 8.70
N GLU A 205 -10.85 2.53 8.81
CA GLU A 205 -11.45 3.74 8.23
C GLU A 205 -11.35 4.86 9.26
N ARG A 206 -10.51 5.85 8.96
CA ARG A 206 -10.21 6.94 9.89
C ARG A 206 -11.35 7.96 9.97
N PRO A 207 -11.49 8.68 11.11
CA PRO A 207 -12.47 9.76 11.25
C PRO A 207 -12.29 10.92 10.26
N ASP A 208 -11.06 11.13 9.73
CA ASP A 208 -10.77 12.12 8.68
C ASP A 208 -11.23 11.69 7.28
N GLY A 209 -11.86 10.55 7.17
CA GLY A 209 -12.32 9.97 5.91
C GLY A 209 -11.24 9.17 5.16
N GLY A 210 -10.00 9.13 5.62
CA GLY A 210 -8.94 8.31 5.03
C GLY A 210 -9.10 6.82 5.36
N ARG A 211 -8.40 5.97 4.60
CA ARG A 211 -8.33 4.54 4.83
C ARG A 211 -6.91 4.11 5.18
N SER A 212 -6.76 3.22 6.14
CA SER A 212 -5.47 2.69 6.56
C SER A 212 -5.43 1.17 6.45
N PHE A 213 -4.27 0.65 6.08
CA PHE A 213 -3.99 -0.78 5.94
C PHE A 213 -2.64 -1.10 6.57
N GLY A 214 -2.62 -2.02 7.54
CA GLY A 214 -1.41 -2.57 8.11
C GLY A 214 -1.22 -4.01 7.71
N PHE A 215 0.00 -4.41 7.36
CA PHE A 215 0.38 -5.77 6.99
C PHE A 215 1.71 -6.13 7.65
N LEU A 216 1.75 -7.20 8.42
CA LEU A 216 2.91 -7.56 9.26
C LEU A 216 3.98 -8.38 8.54
N GLY A 217 3.68 -8.98 7.38
CA GLY A 217 4.69 -9.66 6.57
C GLY A 217 5.58 -8.67 5.83
N GLY A 218 6.76 -9.13 5.39
CA GLY A 218 7.72 -8.33 4.63
C GLY A 218 9.14 -8.32 5.20
N HIS A 219 9.43 -9.21 6.15
CA HIS A 219 10.79 -9.42 6.65
C HIS A 219 11.69 -10.05 5.57
N PHE A 220 11.20 -11.09 4.90
CA PHE A 220 11.96 -11.82 3.89
C PHE A 220 11.62 -11.35 2.49
N HIS A 221 12.64 -10.90 1.75
CA HIS A 221 12.51 -10.51 0.34
C HIS A 221 11.90 -11.61 -0.53
N ASP A 222 12.28 -12.87 -0.30
CA ASP A 222 11.79 -14.01 -1.08
C ASP A 222 10.27 -14.16 -1.06
N ASN A 223 9.59 -13.66 -0.02
CA ASN A 223 8.13 -13.69 0.05
C ASN A 223 7.48 -12.79 -1.00
N PHE A 224 8.14 -11.71 -1.43
CA PHE A 224 7.67 -10.88 -2.54
C PHE A 224 7.70 -11.63 -3.89
N GLY A 225 8.40 -12.76 -3.99
CA GLY A 225 8.32 -13.69 -5.11
C GLY A 225 6.99 -14.45 -5.20
N LYS A 226 6.21 -14.55 -4.12
CA LYS A 226 4.90 -15.24 -4.10
C LYS A 226 3.81 -14.31 -4.62
N GLU A 227 3.01 -14.79 -5.55
CA GLU A 227 1.94 -13.99 -6.16
C GLU A 227 0.87 -13.58 -5.15
N GLU A 228 0.46 -14.52 -4.30
CA GLU A 228 -0.53 -14.31 -3.25
C GLU A 228 -0.08 -13.24 -2.25
N PHE A 229 1.20 -13.25 -1.87
CA PHE A 229 1.79 -12.29 -0.97
C PHE A 229 1.74 -10.87 -1.55
N ARG A 230 2.24 -10.70 -2.78
CA ARG A 230 2.19 -9.42 -3.49
C ARG A 230 0.75 -8.94 -3.68
N ARG A 231 -0.16 -9.85 -4.05
CA ARG A 231 -1.55 -9.51 -4.34
C ARG A 231 -2.27 -8.99 -3.11
N ALA A 232 -2.10 -9.62 -1.95
CA ALA A 232 -2.68 -9.14 -0.70
C ALA A 232 -2.21 -7.71 -0.37
N ILE A 233 -0.92 -7.43 -0.53
CA ILE A 233 -0.35 -6.10 -0.27
C ILE A 233 -0.84 -5.07 -1.29
N VAL A 234 -0.79 -5.37 -2.59
CA VAL A 234 -1.21 -4.45 -3.66
C VAL A 234 -2.70 -4.15 -3.57
N ASN A 235 -3.54 -5.17 -3.31
CA ASN A 235 -4.97 -4.97 -3.05
C ASN A 235 -5.19 -4.01 -1.87
N GLY A 236 -4.43 -4.18 -0.77
CA GLY A 236 -4.52 -3.32 0.40
C GLY A 236 -4.15 -1.87 0.10
N ILE A 237 -3.08 -1.65 -0.65
CA ILE A 237 -2.63 -0.31 -1.06
C ILE A 237 -3.69 0.35 -1.97
N LEU A 238 -4.20 -0.37 -2.99
CA LEU A 238 -5.25 0.13 -3.87
C LEU A 238 -6.53 0.49 -3.10
N TRP A 239 -6.94 -0.36 -2.15
CA TRP A 239 -8.08 -0.08 -1.30
C TRP A 239 -7.91 1.21 -0.48
N THR A 240 -6.70 1.47 0.07
CA THR A 240 -6.44 2.72 0.77
C THR A 240 -6.46 3.93 -0.15
N ALA A 241 -6.02 3.79 -1.41
CA ALA A 241 -6.05 4.81 -2.45
C ALA A 241 -7.45 5.02 -3.08
N ARG A 242 -8.48 4.28 -2.62
CA ARG A 242 -9.85 4.26 -3.18
C ARG A 242 -9.90 3.85 -4.66
N VAL A 243 -8.99 2.97 -5.05
CA VAL A 243 -9.00 2.31 -6.35
C VAL A 243 -9.71 0.98 -6.22
N ASP A 244 -10.62 0.70 -7.11
CA ASP A 244 -11.36 -0.56 -7.10
C ASP A 244 -10.44 -1.75 -7.38
N VAL A 245 -10.54 -2.77 -6.54
CA VAL A 245 -9.84 -4.04 -6.71
C VAL A 245 -10.78 -4.98 -7.47
N PRO A 246 -10.37 -5.49 -8.63
CA PRO A 246 -11.21 -6.41 -9.40
C PRO A 246 -11.43 -7.73 -8.64
N PRO A 247 -12.53 -8.48 -8.89
CA PRO A 247 -12.81 -9.75 -8.21
C PRO A 247 -11.68 -10.80 -8.32
N GLY A 248 -10.89 -10.78 -9.40
CA GLY A 248 -9.69 -11.59 -9.57
C GLY A 248 -8.44 -11.05 -8.90
N GLY A 249 -8.56 -9.99 -8.10
CA GLY A 249 -7.43 -9.27 -7.50
C GLY A 249 -6.68 -8.36 -8.48
N ALA A 250 -5.83 -7.51 -7.96
CA ALA A 250 -4.97 -6.65 -8.77
C ALA A 250 -3.94 -7.48 -9.57
N PRO A 251 -3.52 -7.02 -10.77
CA PRO A 251 -2.41 -7.62 -11.48
C PRO A 251 -1.10 -7.39 -10.73
N VAL A 252 -0.30 -8.44 -10.54
CA VAL A 252 0.95 -8.38 -9.76
C VAL A 252 2.08 -9.16 -10.44
N ARG A 253 2.16 -9.10 -11.77
CA ARG A 253 3.15 -9.82 -12.57
C ARG A 253 4.54 -9.24 -12.37
N ILE A 254 5.49 -10.12 -12.09
CA ILE A 254 6.92 -9.82 -12.03
C ILE A 254 7.71 -10.87 -12.79
N THR A 255 8.98 -10.63 -13.01
CA THR A 255 9.95 -11.56 -13.60
C THR A 255 11.00 -11.94 -12.55
N ALA A 256 11.80 -12.97 -12.81
CA ALA A 256 12.92 -13.32 -11.94
C ALA A 256 13.89 -12.14 -11.74
N LYS A 257 14.09 -11.31 -12.77
CA LYS A 257 14.94 -10.12 -12.69
C LYS A 257 14.45 -9.10 -11.65
N ASP A 258 13.15 -9.00 -11.42
CA ASP A 258 12.61 -8.08 -10.43
C ASP A 258 12.92 -8.50 -9.00
N MET A 259 13.27 -9.79 -8.79
CA MET A 259 13.69 -10.36 -7.51
C MET A 259 15.20 -10.31 -7.28
N GLU A 260 15.98 -9.81 -8.26
CA GLU A 260 17.42 -9.68 -8.09
C GLU A 260 17.74 -8.53 -7.13
N LEU A 261 18.49 -8.84 -6.09
CA LEU A 261 18.96 -7.85 -5.12
C LEU A 261 20.30 -7.23 -5.56
N PRO A 262 20.53 -5.95 -5.26
CA PRO A 262 21.86 -5.36 -5.39
C PRO A 262 22.88 -6.16 -4.56
N PRO A 263 24.14 -6.22 -5.01
CA PRO A 263 25.19 -6.87 -4.25
C PRO A 263 25.24 -6.41 -2.79
N ASP A 264 25.46 -7.33 -1.85
CA ASP A 264 25.60 -6.95 -0.44
C ASP A 264 26.88 -6.13 -0.26
N PRO A 265 26.78 -4.83 0.09
CA PRO A 265 27.94 -3.95 0.25
C PRO A 265 28.87 -4.37 1.38
N ARG A 266 28.39 -5.25 2.29
CA ARG A 266 29.19 -5.81 3.41
C ARG A 266 30.05 -6.98 2.97
N LYS A 267 29.74 -7.62 1.84
CA LYS A 267 30.58 -8.65 1.21
C LYS A 267 31.60 -7.97 0.29
N LYS A 268 32.50 -7.14 0.87
CA LYS A 268 33.69 -6.71 0.14
C LYS A 268 34.53 -7.94 -0.16
N LYS A 269 34.89 -8.10 -1.44
CA LYS A 269 35.80 -9.13 -1.93
C LYS A 269 37.15 -9.06 -1.23
#